data_33caf5a6a588a020bfc0a0be5138e10c
#
_entry.id   33caf5a6a588a020bfc0a0be5138e10c
#
_cell.length_a   1.000
_cell.length_b   1.000
_cell.length_c   1.000
_cell.angle_alpha   90.00
_cell.angle_beta   90.00
_cell.angle_gamma   90.00
#
_symmetry.space_group_name_H-M   'P 1'
#
loop_
_entity.id
_entity.type
_entity.pdbx_description
1 polymer ?
#
loop_
_entity_poly.entity_id
_entity_poly.type
_entity_poly.pdbx_seq_one_letter_code
_entity_poly.pdbx_strand_id
1 'polypeptide(L)'
;MKAGTFPKFQVRAGLTGLLSGFLILLTGLRPDLFGLDRGRYIGFVQIIVILLGIGLMTLSATALLIAFWNGGPKSLRADFGTRIIATGYVICSFTALADAFGFGTNPLPYVLLGTLQSRGLMIGIFVICVGLLLIIRPKKYLSKVQSVRKHHRS
;
A
#
# COMPACT_ATOMS: atom_id res chain seq x y z
N MET A 1 31.22 -7.52 -13.34
CA MET A 1 29.84 -7.13 -12.99
C MET A 1 29.31 -8.13 -11.96
N LYS A 2 29.18 -7.72 -10.70
CA LYS A 2 28.77 -8.62 -9.60
C LYS A 2 27.31 -9.04 -9.79
N ALA A 3 27.08 -10.35 -9.88
CA ALA A 3 25.75 -10.95 -9.92
C ALA A 3 24.95 -10.50 -8.69
N GLY A 4 23.73 -9.99 -8.94
CA GLY A 4 22.89 -9.29 -7.99
C GLY A 4 22.68 -10.04 -6.68
N THR A 5 23.38 -9.60 -5.69
CA THR A 5 22.98 -9.80 -4.31
C THR A 5 21.79 -8.88 -4.11
N PHE A 6 20.58 -9.45 -3.92
CA PHE A 6 19.43 -8.68 -3.45
C PHE A 6 19.93 -7.81 -2.30
N PRO A 7 19.70 -6.52 -2.28
CA PRO A 7 20.10 -5.70 -1.17
C PRO A 7 19.29 -6.17 0.04
N LYS A 8 19.87 -7.09 0.81
CA LYS A 8 19.27 -7.74 1.99
C LYS A 8 18.65 -6.71 2.93
N PHE A 9 19.26 -5.51 2.95
CA PHE A 9 18.77 -4.37 3.71
C PHE A 9 17.40 -3.86 3.20
N GLN A 10 17.23 -3.68 1.88
CA GLN A 10 15.97 -3.17 1.32
C GLN A 10 14.82 -4.17 1.50
N VAL A 11 15.10 -5.46 1.36
CA VAL A 11 14.10 -6.51 1.60
C VAL A 11 13.71 -6.57 3.08
N ARG A 12 14.69 -6.49 3.99
CA ARG A 12 14.43 -6.44 5.44
C ARG A 12 13.63 -5.20 5.81
N ALA A 13 14.04 -4.02 5.35
CA ALA A 13 13.35 -2.76 5.61
C ALA A 13 11.91 -2.77 5.04
N GLY A 14 11.70 -3.32 3.84
CA GLY A 14 10.37 -3.49 3.26
C GLY A 14 9.49 -4.44 4.06
N LEU A 15 10.05 -5.56 4.54
CA LEU A 15 9.30 -6.54 5.33
C LEU A 15 8.97 -5.98 6.73
N THR A 16 9.91 -5.33 7.41
CA THR A 16 9.65 -4.70 8.70
C THR A 16 8.64 -3.56 8.59
N GLY A 17 8.72 -2.74 7.52
CA GLY A 17 7.74 -1.69 7.26
C GLY A 17 6.34 -2.25 6.96
N LEU A 18 6.25 -3.39 6.29
CA LEU A 18 4.96 -4.05 6.01
C LEU A 18 4.34 -4.61 7.29
N LEU A 19 5.14 -5.24 8.14
CA LEU A 19 4.69 -5.75 9.44
C LEU A 19 4.27 -4.62 10.38
N SER A 20 5.07 -3.55 10.49
CA SER A 20 4.73 -2.40 11.33
C SER A 20 3.49 -1.67 10.80
N GLY A 21 3.35 -1.50 9.49
CA GLY A 21 2.15 -0.93 8.88
C GLY A 21 0.90 -1.77 9.16
N PHE A 22 1.02 -3.10 9.11
CA PHE A 22 -0.06 -4.01 9.45
C PHE A 22 -0.47 -3.91 10.93
N LEU A 23 0.51 -3.84 11.85
CA LEU A 23 0.23 -3.66 13.28
C LEU A 23 -0.46 -2.32 13.55
N ILE A 24 -0.01 -1.23 12.92
CA ILE A 24 -0.64 0.09 13.03
C ILE A 24 -2.08 0.03 12.48
N LEU A 25 -2.28 -0.60 11.32
CA LEU A 25 -3.61 -0.79 10.75
C LEU A 25 -4.52 -1.59 11.67
N LEU A 26 -4.02 -2.67 12.25
CA LEU A 26 -4.76 -3.51 13.19
C LEU A 26 -5.16 -2.74 14.45
N THR A 27 -4.25 -1.92 14.99
CA THR A 27 -4.53 -1.03 16.12
C THR A 27 -5.63 -0.01 15.78
N GLY A 28 -5.61 0.52 14.55
CA GLY A 28 -6.65 1.43 14.07
C GLY A 28 -8.01 0.75 13.87
N LEU A 29 -8.05 -0.49 13.36
CA LEU A 29 -9.29 -1.22 13.10
C LEU A 29 -9.90 -1.84 14.36
N ARG A 30 -9.06 -2.30 15.28
CA ARG A 30 -9.44 -3.04 16.50
C ARG A 30 -8.66 -2.54 17.71
N PRO A 31 -8.96 -1.31 18.21
CA PRO A 31 -8.28 -0.76 19.40
C PRO A 31 -8.55 -1.59 20.66
N ASP A 32 -9.68 -2.27 20.71
CA ASP A 32 -10.08 -3.20 21.78
C ASP A 32 -9.04 -4.31 22.02
N LEU A 33 -8.37 -4.81 20.96
CA LEU A 33 -7.32 -5.83 21.10
C LEU A 33 -6.09 -5.33 21.89
N PHE A 34 -5.91 -4.03 21.95
CA PHE A 34 -4.76 -3.38 22.63
C PHE A 34 -5.17 -2.66 23.92
N GLY A 35 -6.44 -2.83 24.38
CA GLY A 35 -6.95 -2.15 25.57
C GLY A 35 -7.07 -0.62 25.40
N LEU A 36 -7.08 -0.13 24.17
CA LEU A 36 -7.16 1.29 23.83
C LEU A 36 -8.59 1.74 23.56
N ASP A 37 -9.57 0.86 23.84
CA ASP A 37 -10.98 1.17 23.65
C ASP A 37 -11.44 2.20 24.69
N ARG A 38 -11.67 3.44 24.23
CA ARG A 38 -12.16 4.56 25.03
C ARG A 38 -13.60 4.95 24.71
N GLY A 39 -14.27 4.19 23.86
CA GLY A 39 -15.65 4.49 23.51
C GLY A 39 -16.15 3.77 22.26
N ARG A 40 -17.46 3.82 22.10
CA ARG A 40 -18.21 3.13 21.04
C ARG A 40 -18.05 3.74 19.64
N TYR A 41 -17.25 4.81 19.51
CA TYR A 41 -17.16 5.63 18.29
C TYR A 41 -15.76 5.62 17.73
N ILE A 42 -15.65 5.49 16.40
CA ILE A 42 -14.39 5.65 15.67
C ILE A 42 -14.04 7.14 15.73
N GLY A 43 -13.03 7.49 16.53
CA GLY A 43 -12.56 8.86 16.64
C GLY A 43 -11.73 9.29 15.43
N PHE A 44 -11.59 10.61 15.20
CA PHE A 44 -10.74 11.19 14.16
C PHE A 44 -9.29 10.65 14.21
N VAL A 45 -8.73 10.48 15.41
CA VAL A 45 -7.40 9.90 15.62
C VAL A 45 -7.32 8.48 15.09
N GLN A 46 -8.36 7.68 15.26
CA GLN A 46 -8.41 6.31 14.78
C GLN A 46 -8.39 6.24 13.25
N ILE A 47 -9.09 7.15 12.58
CA ILE A 47 -9.05 7.29 11.12
C ILE A 47 -7.63 7.60 10.64
N ILE A 48 -6.93 8.53 11.32
CA ILE A 48 -5.54 8.86 11.02
C ILE A 48 -4.63 7.63 11.18
N VAL A 49 -4.80 6.87 12.26
CA VAL A 49 -4.01 5.64 12.50
C VAL A 49 -4.25 4.60 11.40
N ILE A 50 -5.50 4.40 10.97
CA ILE A 50 -5.84 3.51 9.84
C ILE A 50 -5.13 3.98 8.57
N LEU A 51 -5.20 5.28 8.24
CA LEU A 51 -4.56 5.83 7.05
C LEU A 51 -3.04 5.69 7.09
N LEU A 52 -2.42 5.93 8.24
CA LEU A 52 -0.98 5.73 8.44
C LEU A 52 -0.60 4.25 8.23
N GLY A 53 -1.40 3.32 8.75
CA GLY A 53 -1.21 1.88 8.55
C GLY A 53 -1.27 1.50 7.07
N ILE A 54 -2.31 1.94 6.35
CA ILE A 54 -2.46 1.69 4.91
C ILE A 54 -1.30 2.34 4.14
N GLY A 55 -0.92 3.58 4.46
CA GLY A 55 0.16 4.30 3.82
C GLY A 55 1.50 3.60 3.98
N LEU A 56 1.83 3.19 5.20
CA LEU A 56 3.08 2.48 5.48
C LEU A 56 3.13 1.11 4.81
N MET A 57 2.02 0.37 4.80
CA MET A 57 1.91 -0.91 4.08
C MET A 57 2.11 -0.73 2.57
N THR A 58 1.46 0.25 1.95
CA THR A 58 1.56 0.50 0.51
C THR A 58 2.97 0.94 0.10
N LEU A 59 3.61 1.82 0.87
CA LEU A 59 4.97 2.26 0.64
C LEU A 59 5.95 1.09 0.76
N SER A 60 5.82 0.29 1.82
CA SER A 60 6.68 -0.87 2.08
C SER A 60 6.50 -1.96 1.03
N ALA A 61 5.25 -2.27 0.63
CA ALA A 61 4.95 -3.22 -0.42
C ALA A 61 5.53 -2.78 -1.77
N THR A 62 5.38 -1.49 -2.10
CA THR A 62 5.93 -0.91 -3.34
C THR A 62 7.45 -0.97 -3.33
N ALA A 63 8.11 -0.60 -2.22
CA ALA A 63 9.55 -0.67 -2.08
C ALA A 63 10.06 -2.11 -2.22
N LEU A 64 9.36 -3.07 -1.60
CA LEU A 64 9.68 -4.49 -1.69
C LEU A 64 9.59 -5.01 -3.14
N LEU A 65 8.49 -4.70 -3.82
CA LEU A 65 8.28 -5.10 -5.22
C LEU A 65 9.34 -4.49 -6.15
N ILE A 66 9.73 -3.23 -5.93
CA ILE A 66 10.79 -2.57 -6.69
C ILE A 66 12.16 -3.20 -6.38
N ALA A 67 12.43 -3.58 -5.13
CA ALA A 67 13.67 -4.26 -4.76
C ALA A 67 13.84 -5.59 -5.50
N PHE A 68 12.76 -6.31 -5.81
CA PHE A 68 12.80 -7.54 -6.62
C PHE A 68 13.18 -7.29 -8.10
N TRP A 69 13.18 -6.04 -8.57
CA TRP A 69 13.61 -5.72 -9.93
C TRP A 69 15.13 -5.71 -10.10
N ASN A 70 15.92 -5.85 -9.01
CA ASN A 70 17.39 -6.04 -9.04
C ASN A 70 18.14 -5.00 -9.89
N GLY A 71 17.76 -3.71 -9.83
CA GLY A 71 18.40 -2.63 -10.59
C GLY A 71 18.15 -2.68 -12.09
N GLY A 72 17.27 -3.56 -12.58
CA GLY A 72 16.85 -3.54 -13.98
C GLY A 72 15.99 -2.31 -14.31
N PRO A 73 15.92 -1.89 -15.59
CA PRO A 73 15.11 -0.75 -15.98
C PRO A 73 13.65 -0.97 -15.59
N LYS A 74 13.05 0.01 -14.92
CA LYS A 74 11.64 -0.03 -14.56
C LYS A 74 10.81 -0.14 -15.86
N SER A 75 9.90 -1.11 -15.92
CA SER A 75 8.99 -1.17 -17.06
C SER A 75 7.96 -0.05 -16.93
N LEU A 76 7.43 0.42 -18.06
CA LEU A 76 6.33 1.38 -18.11
C LEU A 76 5.16 0.94 -17.23
N ARG A 77 4.89 -0.37 -17.14
CA ARG A 77 3.85 -0.93 -16.27
C ARG A 77 4.11 -0.66 -14.79
N ALA A 78 5.36 -0.76 -14.34
CA ALA A 78 5.70 -0.49 -12.94
C ALA A 78 5.55 1.00 -12.61
N ASP A 79 5.88 1.88 -13.55
CA ASP A 79 5.68 3.32 -13.38
C ASP A 79 4.18 3.68 -13.30
N PHE A 80 3.37 3.11 -14.19
CA PHE A 80 1.91 3.24 -14.10
C PHE A 80 1.37 2.64 -12.79
N GLY A 81 1.86 1.48 -12.37
CA GLY A 81 1.47 0.84 -11.12
C GLY A 81 1.70 1.74 -9.91
N THR A 82 2.86 2.41 -9.82
CA THR A 82 3.15 3.34 -8.71
C THR A 82 2.23 4.55 -8.71
N ARG A 83 1.87 5.08 -9.85
CA ARG A 83 0.91 6.20 -9.98
C ARG A 83 -0.51 5.78 -9.55
N ILE A 84 -0.94 4.59 -9.96
CA ILE A 84 -2.24 4.02 -9.57
C ILE A 84 -2.29 3.81 -8.05
N ILE A 85 -1.22 3.31 -7.43
CA ILE A 85 -1.14 3.17 -5.97
C ILE A 85 -1.29 4.52 -5.28
N ALA A 86 -0.57 5.55 -5.75
CA ALA A 86 -0.67 6.89 -5.20
C ALA A 86 -2.10 7.45 -5.30
N THR A 87 -2.75 7.26 -6.46
CA THR A 87 -4.15 7.65 -6.68
C THR A 87 -5.09 6.93 -5.74
N GLY A 88 -4.92 5.61 -5.58
CA GLY A 88 -5.73 4.80 -4.65
C GLY A 88 -5.58 5.27 -3.20
N TYR A 89 -4.35 5.61 -2.78
CA TYR A 89 -4.11 6.13 -1.44
C TYR A 89 -4.75 7.51 -1.23
N VAL A 90 -4.71 8.39 -2.23
CA VAL A 90 -5.40 9.69 -2.19
C VAL A 90 -6.92 9.50 -2.06
N ILE A 91 -7.50 8.55 -2.80
CA ILE A 91 -8.93 8.23 -2.68
C ILE A 91 -9.25 7.75 -1.26
N CYS A 92 -8.44 6.83 -0.69
CA CYS A 92 -8.61 6.38 0.69
C CYS A 92 -8.57 7.55 1.67
N SER A 93 -7.56 8.42 1.55
CA SER A 93 -7.36 9.55 2.46
C SER A 93 -8.48 10.57 2.36
N PHE A 94 -8.89 10.93 1.14
CA PHE A 94 -9.95 11.90 0.92
C PHE A 94 -11.30 11.40 1.44
N THR A 95 -11.64 10.14 1.13
CA THR A 95 -12.91 9.55 1.58
C THR A 95 -12.94 9.33 3.09
N ALA A 96 -11.84 8.88 3.70
CA ALA A 96 -11.77 8.67 5.14
C ALA A 96 -11.86 9.99 5.92
N LEU A 97 -11.32 11.09 5.38
CA LEU A 97 -11.33 12.41 6.00
C LEU A 97 -12.52 13.28 5.57
N ALA A 98 -13.43 12.77 4.73
CA ALA A 98 -14.55 13.55 4.20
C ALA A 98 -15.43 14.19 5.29
N ASP A 99 -15.68 13.47 6.39
CA ASP A 99 -16.45 14.02 7.54
C ASP A 99 -15.68 15.14 8.25
N ALA A 100 -14.34 15.02 8.34
CA ALA A 100 -13.50 16.05 8.94
C ALA A 100 -13.48 17.35 8.11
N PHE A 101 -13.65 17.24 6.80
CA PHE A 101 -13.74 18.39 5.89
C PHE A 101 -15.18 18.93 5.73
N GLY A 102 -16.15 18.34 6.41
CA GLY A 102 -17.55 18.77 6.35
C GLY A 102 -18.32 18.30 5.10
N PHE A 103 -17.74 17.40 4.30
CA PHE A 103 -18.41 16.78 3.14
C PHE A 103 -19.13 15.48 3.49
N GLY A 104 -19.04 15.05 4.76
CA GLY A 104 -19.66 13.83 5.23
C GLY A 104 -21.16 13.93 5.45
N THR A 105 -21.81 12.79 5.46
CA THR A 105 -23.26 12.67 5.67
C THR A 105 -23.67 12.61 7.14
N ASN A 106 -22.70 12.48 8.05
CA ASN A 106 -22.96 12.35 9.48
C ASN A 106 -22.44 13.58 10.24
N PRO A 107 -23.30 14.27 11.03
CA PRO A 107 -22.86 15.38 11.88
C PRO A 107 -21.97 14.86 13.03
N LEU A 108 -20.85 15.52 13.30
CA LEU A 108 -20.05 15.32 14.50
C LEU A 108 -20.94 15.47 15.75
N PRO A 109 -20.85 14.61 16.78
CA PRO A 109 -19.74 13.75 17.19
C PRO A 109 -19.86 12.25 16.85
N TYR A 110 -20.84 11.87 16.06
CA TYR A 110 -21.14 10.45 15.78
C TYR A 110 -20.42 9.98 14.52
N VAL A 111 -19.09 9.82 14.59
CA VAL A 111 -18.33 9.28 13.45
C VAL A 111 -18.34 7.78 13.50
N LEU A 112 -19.42 7.19 12.98
CA LEU A 112 -19.36 5.89 12.34
C LEU A 112 -18.90 6.16 10.90
N LEU A 113 -17.94 5.39 10.40
CA LEU A 113 -17.64 5.40 8.96
C LEU A 113 -18.96 5.28 8.19
N GLY A 114 -19.40 6.35 7.57
CA GLY A 114 -20.62 6.37 6.80
C GLY A 114 -20.55 5.33 5.68
N THR A 115 -21.68 4.87 5.18
CA THR A 115 -21.74 3.87 4.09
C THR A 115 -20.99 4.36 2.84
N LEU A 116 -20.99 5.66 2.58
CA LEU A 116 -20.24 6.28 1.48
C LEU A 116 -18.72 6.23 1.72
N GLN A 117 -18.27 6.54 2.92
CA GLN A 117 -16.86 6.50 3.28
C GLN A 117 -16.29 5.09 3.25
N SER A 118 -17.04 4.12 3.77
CA SER A 118 -16.66 2.71 3.71
C SER A 118 -16.52 2.22 2.28
N ARG A 119 -17.47 2.58 1.39
CA ARG A 119 -17.38 2.25 -0.04
C ARG A 119 -16.19 2.93 -0.71
N GLY A 120 -15.96 4.21 -0.45
CA GLY A 120 -14.82 4.94 -1.01
C GLY A 120 -13.47 4.37 -0.53
N LEU A 121 -13.37 3.98 0.73
CA LEU A 121 -12.19 3.31 1.27
C LEU A 121 -11.95 1.96 0.57
N MET A 122 -13.01 1.16 0.36
CA MET A 122 -12.91 -0.12 -0.37
C MET A 122 -12.45 0.09 -1.81
N ILE A 123 -12.99 1.10 -2.50
CA ILE A 123 -12.57 1.46 -3.87
C ILE A 123 -11.09 1.85 -3.87
N GLY A 124 -10.65 2.70 -2.95
CA GLY A 124 -9.27 3.12 -2.85
C GLY A 124 -8.31 1.95 -2.59
N ILE A 125 -8.66 1.03 -1.68
CA ILE A 125 -7.90 -0.20 -1.44
C ILE A 125 -7.86 -1.08 -2.69
N PHE A 126 -8.97 -1.24 -3.39
CA PHE A 126 -9.01 -2.00 -4.65
C PHE A 126 -8.06 -1.40 -5.70
N VAL A 127 -8.06 -0.08 -5.86
CA VAL A 127 -7.15 0.64 -6.77
C VAL A 127 -5.68 0.41 -6.36
N ILE A 128 -5.36 0.45 -5.07
CA ILE A 128 -4.02 0.13 -4.56
C ILE A 128 -3.63 -1.31 -4.94
N CYS A 129 -4.50 -2.28 -4.74
CA CYS A 129 -4.25 -3.68 -5.09
C CYS A 129 -3.97 -3.85 -6.59
N VAL A 130 -4.76 -3.21 -7.45
CA VAL A 130 -4.54 -3.20 -8.91
C VAL A 130 -3.17 -2.60 -9.24
N GLY A 131 -2.80 -1.48 -8.62
CA GLY A 131 -1.49 -0.87 -8.80
C GLY A 131 -0.33 -1.78 -8.38
N LEU A 132 -0.45 -2.47 -7.25
CA LEU A 132 0.53 -3.45 -6.78
C LEU A 132 0.67 -4.63 -7.76
N LEU A 133 -0.45 -5.14 -8.28
CA LEU A 133 -0.43 -6.22 -9.29
C LEU A 133 0.28 -5.79 -10.59
N LEU A 134 0.15 -4.54 -11.01
CA LEU A 134 0.85 -4.01 -12.19
C LEU A 134 2.36 -3.94 -12.00
N ILE A 135 2.85 -3.77 -10.77
CA ILE A 135 4.29 -3.76 -10.47
C ILE A 135 4.87 -5.17 -10.53
N ILE A 136 4.08 -6.22 -10.33
CA ILE A 136 4.56 -7.60 -10.37
C ILE A 136 5.05 -7.95 -11.78
N ARG A 137 6.28 -8.44 -11.87
CA ARG A 137 6.94 -8.77 -13.14
C ARG A 137 6.32 -10.03 -13.76
N PRO A 138 5.75 -9.98 -14.97
CA PRO A 138 5.25 -11.20 -15.62
C PRO A 138 6.42 -12.14 -15.95
N LYS A 139 6.28 -13.43 -15.62
CA LYS A 139 7.32 -14.47 -15.82
C LYS A 139 7.87 -14.54 -17.27
N LYS A 140 7.08 -14.14 -18.27
CA LYS A 140 7.52 -14.09 -19.69
C LYS A 140 8.71 -13.17 -19.97
N TYR A 141 8.97 -12.15 -19.14
CA TYR A 141 10.11 -11.27 -19.33
C TYR A 141 11.44 -11.93 -18.91
N LEU A 142 11.41 -12.82 -17.94
CA LEU A 142 12.61 -13.51 -17.45
C LEU A 142 13.16 -14.51 -18.48
N SER A 143 12.30 -15.19 -19.23
CA SER A 143 12.70 -16.14 -20.26
C SER A 143 13.37 -15.44 -21.47
N LYS A 144 12.88 -14.28 -21.85
CA LYS A 144 13.41 -13.50 -22.99
C LYS A 144 14.79 -12.89 -22.67
N VAL A 145 15.02 -12.45 -21.45
CA VAL A 145 16.32 -11.92 -21.01
C VAL A 145 17.36 -13.04 -20.90
N GLN A 146 16.96 -14.23 -20.49
CA GLN A 146 17.86 -15.38 -20.42
C GLN A 146 18.24 -15.91 -21.82
N SER A 147 17.33 -15.89 -22.80
CA SER A 147 17.62 -16.32 -24.17
C SER A 147 18.62 -15.38 -24.87
N VAL A 148 18.46 -14.07 -24.69
CA VAL A 148 19.39 -13.05 -25.26
C VAL A 148 20.78 -13.16 -24.61
N ARG A 149 20.86 -13.45 -23.31
CA ARG A 149 22.12 -13.61 -22.58
C ARG A 149 22.87 -14.90 -22.98
N LYS A 150 22.16 -15.95 -23.41
CA LYS A 150 22.75 -17.18 -23.91
C LYS A 150 23.38 -17.00 -25.32
N HIS A 151 22.75 -16.16 -26.16
CA HIS A 151 23.23 -15.88 -27.51
C HIS A 151 24.50 -15.01 -27.57
N HIS A 152 24.76 -14.21 -26.53
CA HIS A 152 25.97 -13.37 -26.45
C HIS A 152 27.19 -14.10 -25.82
N ARG A 153 27.03 -15.34 -25.38
CA ARG A 153 28.10 -16.15 -24.77
C ARG A 153 28.61 -17.32 -25.66
N SER A 154 27.97 -17.55 -26.78
CA SER A 154 28.45 -18.43 -27.84
C SER A 154 29.13 -17.63 -28.95
#